data_30b99401678e6a635e3a9c4147150d57
#
_entry.id   30b99401678e6a635e3a9c4147150d57
#
_cell.length_a   1.000
_cell.length_b   1.000
_cell.length_c   1.000
_cell.angle_alpha   90.00
_cell.angle_beta   90.00
_cell.angle_gamma   90.00
#
_symmetry.space_group_name_H-M   'P 1'
#
loop_
_entity.id
_entity.type
_entity.pdbx_description
1 polymer ?
#
loop_
_entity_poly.entity_id
_entity_poly.type
_entity_poly.pdbx_seq_one_letter_code
_entity_poly.pdbx_strand_id
1 'polypeptide(L)'
;MTVLIDQNISHLIVPQIAFLFDQLTHVKTLGWIDWNDHNIFMSAKKQQFDAVITLDEDFNKLLLQHGTPPKVIWLKTGNCSTARLTEIIIAHKDAILGFLSSQDFDCLELYG
;
A
#
# COMPACT_ATOMS: atom_id res chain seq x y z
N MET A 1 -9.35 3.88 -8.02
CA MET A 1 -8.59 3.98 -6.76
C MET A 1 -7.13 4.25 -7.04
N THR A 2 -6.58 5.23 -6.33
CA THR A 2 -5.18 5.64 -6.48
C THR A 2 -4.39 5.07 -5.31
N VAL A 3 -3.44 4.19 -5.61
CA VAL A 3 -2.72 3.41 -4.60
C VAL A 3 -1.22 3.68 -4.69
N LEU A 4 -0.59 3.84 -3.54
CA LEU A 4 0.83 4.09 -3.39
C LEU A 4 1.53 2.83 -2.90
N ILE A 5 2.72 2.55 -3.42
CA ILE A 5 3.57 1.46 -2.94
C ILE A 5 4.77 2.05 -2.20
N ASP A 6 4.97 1.57 -0.98
CA ASP A 6 6.07 1.97 -0.11
C ASP A 6 7.44 1.49 -0.63
N GLN A 7 8.49 2.16 -0.21
CA GLN A 7 9.87 1.89 -0.66
C GLN A 7 10.39 0.51 -0.29
N ASN A 8 9.84 -0.15 0.72
CA ASN A 8 10.25 -1.49 1.15
C ASN A 8 9.85 -2.59 0.16
N ILE A 9 9.01 -2.26 -0.80
CA ILE A 9 8.58 -3.17 -1.86
C ILE A 9 9.25 -2.72 -3.14
N SER A 10 9.78 -3.68 -3.93
CA SER A 10 10.43 -3.35 -5.20
C SER A 10 9.46 -2.66 -6.15
N HIS A 11 9.91 -1.61 -6.81
CA HIS A 11 9.12 -0.92 -7.84
C HIS A 11 8.77 -1.82 -9.04
N LEU A 12 9.49 -2.92 -9.20
CA LEU A 12 9.22 -3.90 -10.27
C LEU A 12 7.85 -4.58 -10.12
N ILE A 13 7.23 -4.48 -8.95
CA ILE A 13 5.88 -5.03 -8.75
C ILE A 13 4.81 -4.22 -9.49
N VAL A 14 5.07 -2.95 -9.77
CA VAL A 14 4.04 -2.05 -10.34
C VAL A 14 3.41 -2.62 -11.61
N PRO A 15 4.17 -3.01 -12.64
CA PRO A 15 3.53 -3.54 -13.86
C PRO A 15 2.80 -4.87 -13.63
N GLN A 16 3.11 -5.58 -12.54
CA GLN A 16 2.51 -6.89 -12.25
C GLN A 16 1.11 -6.78 -11.66
N ILE A 17 0.82 -5.70 -10.93
CA ILE A 17 -0.45 -5.55 -10.21
C ILE A 17 -1.21 -4.26 -10.57
N ALA A 18 -0.68 -3.45 -11.48
CA ALA A 18 -1.31 -2.18 -11.86
C ALA A 18 -2.73 -2.36 -12.39
N PHE A 19 -3.04 -3.51 -12.99
CA PHE A 19 -4.37 -3.79 -13.55
C PHE A 19 -5.48 -3.82 -12.50
N LEU A 20 -5.12 -3.95 -11.21
CA LEU A 20 -6.09 -3.99 -10.12
C LEU A 20 -6.59 -2.60 -9.71
N PHE A 21 -5.88 -1.54 -10.08
CA PHE A 21 -6.14 -0.19 -9.59
C PHE A 21 -6.23 0.79 -10.76
N ASP A 22 -6.93 1.91 -10.55
CA ASP A 22 -6.98 2.98 -11.54
C ASP A 22 -5.61 3.61 -11.74
N GLN A 23 -4.90 3.82 -10.65
CA GLN A 23 -3.56 4.35 -10.65
C GLN A 23 -2.73 3.70 -9.54
N LEU A 24 -1.57 3.17 -9.90
CA LEU A 24 -0.64 2.57 -8.95
C LEU A 24 0.72 3.25 -9.10
N THR A 25 1.22 3.84 -8.03
CA THR A 25 2.45 4.63 -8.04
C THR A 25 3.38 4.14 -6.93
N HIS A 26 4.66 3.95 -7.28
CA HIS A 26 5.69 3.66 -6.28
C HIS A 26 6.29 4.98 -5.79
N VAL A 27 6.67 5.03 -4.51
CA VAL A 27 7.28 6.24 -3.92
C VAL A 27 8.53 6.68 -4.67
N LYS A 28 9.26 5.75 -5.29
CA LYS A 28 10.43 6.05 -6.12
C LYS A 28 10.08 6.97 -7.29
N THR A 29 8.94 6.74 -7.93
CA THR A 29 8.48 7.55 -9.06
C THR A 29 8.19 8.99 -8.65
N LEU A 30 7.81 9.19 -7.39
CA LEU A 30 7.51 10.52 -6.85
C LEU A 30 8.75 11.22 -6.28
N GLY A 31 9.89 10.54 -6.27
CA GLY A 31 11.10 11.09 -5.67
C GLY A 31 11.10 11.03 -4.15
N TRP A 32 10.28 10.17 -3.55
CA TRP A 32 10.15 10.06 -2.09
C TRP A 32 11.03 8.96 -1.48
N ILE A 33 11.99 8.48 -2.22
CA ILE A 33 12.97 7.50 -1.74
C ILE A 33 13.75 8.11 -0.57
N ASP A 34 14.01 7.32 0.45
CA ASP A 34 14.70 7.70 1.69
C ASP A 34 13.90 8.66 2.59
N TRP A 35 12.65 8.96 2.24
CA TRP A 35 11.78 9.66 3.17
C TRP A 35 11.40 8.71 4.32
N ASN A 36 11.24 9.26 5.52
CA ASN A 36 10.71 8.47 6.62
C ASN A 36 9.23 8.16 6.44
N ASP A 37 8.74 7.16 7.17
CA ASP A 37 7.37 6.68 7.05
C ASP A 37 6.34 7.78 7.32
N HIS A 38 6.62 8.63 8.31
CA HIS A 38 5.74 9.74 8.65
C HIS A 38 5.55 10.69 7.45
N ASN A 39 6.65 11.07 6.80
CA ASN A 39 6.59 11.99 5.66
C ASN A 39 5.87 11.35 4.47
N ILE A 40 6.11 10.07 4.20
CA ILE A 40 5.41 9.35 3.14
C ILE A 40 3.91 9.32 3.44
N PHE A 41 3.52 8.93 4.66
CA PHE A 41 2.12 8.84 5.05
C PHE A 41 1.41 10.19 4.95
N MET A 42 2.01 11.24 5.50
CA MET A 42 1.40 12.57 5.50
C MET A 42 1.30 13.17 4.09
N SER A 43 2.27 12.90 3.23
CA SER A 43 2.21 13.33 1.83
C SER A 43 1.16 12.56 1.05
N ALA A 44 1.03 11.25 1.30
CA ALA A 44 -0.03 10.44 0.73
C ALA A 44 -1.41 10.96 1.15
N LYS A 45 -1.56 11.35 2.41
CA LYS A 45 -2.78 11.95 2.95
C LYS A 45 -3.10 13.27 2.23
N LYS A 46 -2.12 14.14 2.13
CA LYS A 46 -2.27 15.45 1.48
C LYS A 46 -2.66 15.30 0.01
N GLN A 47 -2.08 14.35 -0.70
CA GLN A 47 -2.36 14.09 -2.11
C GLN A 47 -3.54 13.16 -2.33
N GLN A 48 -4.22 12.75 -1.25
CA GLN A 48 -5.45 11.97 -1.29
C GLN A 48 -5.30 10.61 -1.98
N PHE A 49 -4.18 9.93 -1.74
CA PHE A 49 -4.08 8.52 -2.12
C PHE A 49 -5.12 7.73 -1.34
N ASP A 50 -5.79 6.82 -2.02
CA ASP A 50 -6.81 5.97 -1.38
C ASP A 50 -6.19 4.95 -0.43
N ALA A 51 -5.02 4.42 -0.78
CA ALA A 51 -4.33 3.44 0.06
C ALA A 51 -2.83 3.43 -0.19
N VAL A 52 -2.11 2.89 0.80
CA VAL A 52 -0.68 2.58 0.72
C VAL A 52 -0.50 1.08 0.94
N ILE A 53 0.28 0.43 0.09
CA ILE A 53 0.70 -0.97 0.26
C ILE A 53 2.08 -0.96 0.88
N THR A 54 2.26 -1.63 2.02
CA THR A 54 3.50 -1.60 2.79
C THR A 54 3.77 -2.94 3.49
N LEU A 55 5.05 -3.20 3.79
CA LEU A 55 5.48 -4.29 4.65
C LEU A 55 5.70 -3.84 6.10
N ASP A 56 5.63 -2.53 6.37
CA ASP A 56 6.04 -1.92 7.62
C ASP A 56 4.84 -1.63 8.52
N GLU A 57 4.89 -2.12 9.77
CA GLU A 57 3.84 -1.88 10.75
C GLU A 57 3.71 -0.40 11.15
N ASP A 58 4.74 0.41 10.92
CA ASP A 58 4.71 1.83 11.28
C ASP A 58 3.60 2.59 10.53
N PHE A 59 3.25 2.14 9.33
CA PHE A 59 2.14 2.74 8.60
C PHE A 59 0.80 2.52 9.31
N ASN A 60 0.62 1.36 9.96
CA ASN A 60 -0.58 1.12 10.75
C ASN A 60 -0.63 2.03 11.98
N LYS A 61 0.52 2.27 12.61
CA LYS A 61 0.61 3.20 13.74
C LYS A 61 0.26 4.62 13.31
N LEU A 62 0.75 5.06 12.16
CA LEU A 62 0.45 6.38 11.61
C LEU A 62 -1.04 6.51 11.26
N LEU A 63 -1.63 5.45 10.72
CA LEU A 63 -3.07 5.40 10.45
C LEU A 63 -3.89 5.60 11.73
N LEU A 64 -3.51 4.94 12.81
CA LEU A 64 -4.19 5.07 14.09
C LEU A 64 -4.08 6.50 14.66
N GLN A 65 -2.97 7.18 14.42
CA GLN A 65 -2.76 8.55 14.88
C GLN A 65 -3.48 9.59 14.03
N HIS A 66 -3.47 9.42 12.71
CA HIS A 66 -3.85 10.47 11.77
C HIS A 66 -5.13 10.17 10.99
N GLY A 67 -5.58 8.93 10.98
CA GLY A 67 -6.77 8.51 10.25
C GLY A 67 -6.57 8.41 8.74
N THR A 68 -7.60 7.95 8.08
CA THR A 68 -7.67 7.82 6.63
C THR A 68 -8.09 9.15 5.97
N PRO A 69 -7.83 9.43 4.67
CA PRO A 69 -6.91 8.68 3.83
C PRO A 69 -5.45 8.86 4.22
N PRO A 70 -4.56 8.00 3.80
CA PRO A 70 -4.79 6.77 3.04
C PRO A 70 -5.18 5.63 3.97
N LYS A 71 -5.89 4.63 3.40
CA LYS A 71 -6.01 3.33 4.02
C LYS A 71 -4.66 2.61 3.93
N VAL A 72 -4.48 1.57 4.73
CA VAL A 72 -3.24 0.80 4.73
C VAL A 72 -3.53 -0.65 4.34
N ILE A 73 -2.82 -1.15 3.33
CA ILE A 73 -2.76 -2.57 3.00
C ILE A 73 -1.41 -3.07 3.50
N TRP A 74 -1.44 -3.78 4.60
CA TRP A 74 -0.25 -4.24 5.30
C TRP A 74 0.03 -5.70 4.94
N LEU A 75 1.14 -5.92 4.23
CA LEU A 75 1.59 -7.26 3.86
C LEU A 75 2.41 -7.85 4.99
N LYS A 76 1.83 -8.75 5.76
CA LYS A 76 2.47 -9.43 6.88
C LYS A 76 3.06 -10.76 6.41
N THR A 77 3.94 -10.68 5.43
CA THR A 77 4.46 -11.84 4.71
C THR A 77 5.91 -12.16 5.03
N GLY A 78 6.61 -11.27 5.76
CA GLY A 78 8.05 -11.34 5.91
C GLY A 78 8.76 -11.02 4.60
N ASN A 79 10.04 -11.39 4.52
CA ASN A 79 10.83 -11.19 3.31
C ASN A 79 10.37 -12.13 2.20
N CYS A 80 9.89 -11.56 1.12
CA CYS A 80 9.40 -12.29 -0.04
C CYS A 80 9.97 -11.69 -1.31
N SER A 81 10.10 -12.55 -2.34
CA SER A 81 10.41 -12.07 -3.69
C SER A 81 9.25 -11.24 -4.24
N THR A 82 9.55 -10.42 -5.24
CA THR A 82 8.52 -9.68 -5.98
C THR A 82 7.48 -10.63 -6.57
N ALA A 83 7.92 -11.76 -7.11
CA ALA A 83 7.01 -12.78 -7.67
C ALA A 83 6.06 -13.31 -6.60
N ARG A 84 6.55 -13.59 -5.39
CA ARG A 84 5.71 -14.10 -4.31
C ARG A 84 4.72 -13.05 -3.81
N LEU A 85 5.16 -11.79 -3.65
CA LEU A 85 4.26 -10.71 -3.27
C LEU A 85 3.18 -10.49 -4.33
N THR A 86 3.52 -10.57 -5.60
CA THR A 86 2.57 -10.49 -6.70
C THR A 86 1.50 -11.58 -6.58
N GLU A 87 1.91 -12.82 -6.33
CA GLU A 87 0.97 -13.95 -6.14
C GLU A 87 0.02 -13.70 -4.98
N ILE A 88 0.53 -13.23 -3.84
CA ILE A 88 -0.27 -12.97 -2.65
C ILE A 88 -1.31 -11.87 -2.94
N ILE A 89 -0.89 -10.78 -3.57
CA ILE A 89 -1.78 -9.66 -3.86
C ILE A 89 -2.87 -10.09 -4.86
N ILE A 90 -2.51 -10.80 -5.91
CA ILE A 90 -3.49 -11.27 -6.91
C ILE A 90 -4.45 -12.28 -6.30
N ALA A 91 -3.96 -13.18 -5.46
CA ALA A 91 -4.80 -14.16 -4.77
C ALA A 91 -5.86 -13.48 -3.87
N HIS A 92 -5.56 -12.30 -3.36
CA HIS A 92 -6.46 -11.54 -2.48
C HIS A 92 -7.11 -10.35 -3.18
N LYS A 93 -7.16 -10.35 -4.50
CA LYS A 93 -7.66 -9.19 -5.28
C LYS A 93 -9.07 -8.78 -4.88
N ASP A 94 -9.98 -9.74 -4.67
CA ASP A 94 -11.37 -9.43 -4.33
C ASP A 94 -11.46 -8.80 -2.94
N ALA A 95 -10.68 -9.31 -1.99
CA ALA A 95 -10.61 -8.73 -0.65
C ALA A 95 -10.06 -7.31 -0.68
N ILE A 96 -9.03 -7.06 -1.49
CA ILE A 96 -8.43 -5.74 -1.65
C ILE A 96 -9.44 -4.76 -2.26
N LEU A 97 -10.10 -5.14 -3.34
CA LEU A 97 -11.06 -4.27 -4.01
C LEU A 97 -12.28 -3.98 -3.13
N GLY A 98 -12.77 -4.99 -2.41
CA GLY A 98 -13.84 -4.81 -1.44
C GLY A 98 -13.44 -3.88 -0.30
N PHE A 99 -12.23 -4.04 0.21
CA PHE A 99 -11.68 -3.18 1.26
C PHE A 99 -11.56 -1.72 0.81
N LEU A 100 -11.06 -1.47 -0.40
CA LEU A 100 -10.92 -0.11 -0.93
C LEU A 100 -12.28 0.57 -1.10
N SER A 101 -13.33 -0.19 -1.39
CA SER A 101 -14.68 0.32 -1.56
C SER A 101 -15.44 0.46 -0.24
N SER A 102 -14.96 -0.17 0.83
CA SER A 102 -15.61 -0.16 2.14
C SER A 102 -15.37 1.15 2.88
N GLN A 103 -16.35 1.57 3.68
CA GLN A 103 -16.19 2.68 4.62
C GLN A 103 -16.00 2.19 6.06
N ASP A 104 -15.98 0.89 6.27
CA ASP A 104 -15.96 0.30 7.62
C ASP A 104 -14.55 -0.02 8.11
N PHE A 105 -13.59 -0.20 7.19
CA PHE A 105 -12.24 -0.64 7.53
C PHE A 105 -11.19 0.29 6.92
N ASP A 106 -10.17 0.59 7.71
CA ASP A 106 -9.06 1.46 7.30
C ASP A 106 -7.76 0.70 7.06
N CYS A 107 -7.64 -0.52 7.59
CA CYS A 107 -6.47 -1.37 7.44
C CYS A 107 -6.87 -2.77 7.00
N LEU A 108 -6.16 -3.31 6.02
CA LEU A 108 -6.28 -4.71 5.58
C LEU A 108 -4.92 -5.37 5.78
N GLU A 109 -4.91 -6.47 6.53
CA GLU A 109 -3.70 -7.27 6.73
C GLU A 109 -3.76 -8.50 5.82
N LEU A 110 -2.69 -8.71 5.04
CA LEU A 110 -2.55 -9.88 4.18
C LEU A 110 -1.39 -10.73 4.66
N TYR A 111 -1.63 -12.04 4.75
CA TYR A 111 -0.64 -13.01 5.21
C TYR A 111 -0.18 -13.88 4.03
N GLY A 112 1.09 -14.23 4.06
CA GLY A 112 1.69 -15.07 3.02
C GLY A 112 1.58 -16.56 3.24
#